data_42eb19af32c28a6a9d0327252d8a7ff4
#
_entry.id   42eb19af32c28a6a9d0327252d8a7ff4
#
_cell.length_a   1.000
_cell.length_b   1.000
_cell.length_c   1.000
_cell.angle_alpha   90.00
_cell.angle_beta   90.00
_cell.angle_gamma   90.00
#
_symmetry.space_group_name_H-M   'P 1'
#
loop_
_entity.id
_entity.type
_entity.pdbx_description
1 polymer ?
#
loop_
_entity_poly.entity_id
_entity_poly.type
_entity_poly.pdbx_seq_one_letter_code
_entity_poly.pdbx_strand_id
1 'polypeptide(L)'
;MGLRPTALALAVLLAFVAPAAAVDETEKELEKYRQMLKADPWSNPGMLDADRGEALWKQARGPKNASLEQCDLGKGPGRVEGAFAELPRYFRDADRVLDLEARLVWCMETLQGFARSEIVKRPYSKANQSGTDLEALATYVAYKSNGAKFAPSLGHAKEKEVLALGEALFFRRQGPMDFACATCHGDTGKRIRLQGLPYIIKPEEARAVIGEWPAYRVSQGTVMTMQHRIADCYWQMRLPLVDYGSDVTVALTMYLVNQAKGGDISAPAIKR
;
A
#
# COMPACT_ATOMS: atom_id res chain seq x y z
N MET A 1 21.33 79.23 15.19
CA MET A 1 19.98 78.69 14.84
C MET A 1 20.24 77.44 13.95
N GLY A 2 20.19 76.26 14.55
CA GLY A 2 20.50 74.98 13.87
C GLY A 2 19.23 74.16 13.79
N LEU A 3 18.77 73.88 12.57
CA LEU A 3 17.69 72.91 12.31
C LEU A 3 18.23 71.51 12.38
N ARG A 4 17.64 70.68 13.25
CA ARG A 4 17.84 69.22 13.27
C ARG A 4 16.86 68.56 12.29
N PRO A 5 17.29 67.64 11.43
CA PRO A 5 16.34 66.84 10.65
C PRO A 5 15.89 65.64 11.50
N THR A 6 14.57 65.53 11.71
CA THR A 6 13.89 64.36 12.26
C THR A 6 13.80 63.30 11.18
N ALA A 7 14.51 62.20 11.33
CA ALA A 7 14.37 61.04 10.46
C ALA A 7 13.09 60.26 10.84
N LEU A 8 12.14 60.21 9.94
CA LEU A 8 10.93 59.40 10.01
C LEU A 8 11.30 57.98 9.59
N ALA A 9 11.38 57.05 10.51
CA ALA A 9 11.59 55.62 10.22
C ALA A 9 10.25 55.02 9.84
N LEU A 10 10.06 54.70 8.55
CA LEU A 10 8.90 53.99 8.04
C LEU A 10 9.13 52.48 8.29
N ALA A 11 8.51 51.90 9.32
CA ALA A 11 8.51 50.48 9.56
C ALA A 11 7.50 49.80 8.61
N VAL A 12 8.00 49.14 7.57
CA VAL A 12 7.22 48.28 6.69
C VAL A 12 6.99 46.96 7.41
N LEU A 13 5.79 46.76 8.00
CA LEU A 13 5.35 45.44 8.46
C LEU A 13 4.98 44.61 7.24
N LEU A 14 5.91 43.72 6.82
CA LEU A 14 5.61 42.61 5.92
C LEU A 14 4.83 41.58 6.70
N ALA A 15 3.50 41.60 6.57
CA ALA A 15 2.66 40.51 7.03
C ALA A 15 2.95 39.28 6.19
N PHE A 16 3.75 38.35 6.70
CA PHE A 16 3.85 37.00 6.18
C PHE A 16 2.53 36.31 6.43
N VAL A 17 1.66 36.27 5.41
CA VAL A 17 0.48 35.41 5.41
C VAL A 17 0.99 33.99 5.24
N ALA A 18 0.99 33.23 6.32
CA ALA A 18 1.43 31.84 6.33
C ALA A 18 0.50 30.98 5.44
N PRO A 19 1.04 30.05 4.64
CA PRO A 19 0.25 29.15 3.78
C PRO A 19 -0.50 28.04 4.54
N ALA A 20 -0.64 28.14 5.84
CA ALA A 20 -1.27 27.13 6.69
C ALA A 20 -2.80 26.96 6.45
N ALA A 21 -3.51 28.01 6.05
CA ALA A 21 -4.97 27.96 5.91
C ALA A 21 -5.47 27.11 4.73
N ALA A 22 -4.73 27.06 3.62
CA ALA A 22 -5.14 26.31 2.43
C ALA A 22 -4.96 24.77 2.59
N VAL A 23 -4.02 24.35 3.44
CA VAL A 23 -3.80 22.92 3.74
C VAL A 23 -4.91 22.38 4.63
N ASP A 24 -5.38 23.18 5.58
CA ASP A 24 -6.44 22.81 6.52
C ASP A 24 -7.81 22.61 5.82
N GLU A 25 -8.14 23.44 4.86
CA GLU A 25 -9.38 23.31 4.06
C GLU A 25 -9.38 22.04 3.21
N THR A 26 -8.28 21.72 2.56
CA THR A 26 -8.14 20.51 1.74
C THR A 26 -8.25 19.24 2.58
N GLU A 27 -7.64 19.21 3.75
CA GLU A 27 -7.76 18.06 4.66
C GLU A 27 -9.18 17.89 5.20
N LYS A 28 -9.88 18.97 5.50
CA LYS A 28 -11.29 18.92 5.90
C LYS A 28 -12.18 18.32 4.81
N GLU A 29 -11.98 18.72 3.55
CA GLU A 29 -12.75 18.16 2.44
C GLU A 29 -12.40 16.68 2.21
N LEU A 30 -11.13 16.29 2.32
CA LEU A 30 -10.73 14.89 2.25
C LEU A 30 -11.36 14.07 3.38
N GLU A 31 -11.43 14.60 4.58
CA GLU A 31 -12.06 13.88 5.70
C GLU A 31 -13.58 13.73 5.48
N LYS A 32 -14.28 14.72 4.94
CA LYS A 32 -15.69 14.57 4.53
C LYS A 32 -15.86 13.42 3.54
N TYR A 33 -14.99 13.34 2.53
CA TYR A 33 -15.00 12.24 1.57
C TYR A 33 -14.77 10.88 2.25
N ARG A 34 -13.82 10.80 3.19
CA ARG A 34 -13.59 9.57 3.96
C ARG A 34 -14.82 9.15 4.77
N GLN A 35 -15.53 10.13 5.38
CA GLN A 35 -16.77 9.85 6.13
C GLN A 35 -17.90 9.40 5.19
N MET A 36 -18.05 10.02 4.03
CA MET A 36 -19.03 9.58 3.02
C MET A 36 -18.78 8.14 2.58
N LEU A 37 -17.53 7.76 2.33
CA LEU A 37 -17.16 6.40 1.94
C LEU A 37 -17.36 5.37 3.05
N LYS A 38 -17.23 5.78 4.32
CA LYS A 38 -17.57 4.92 5.46
C LYS A 38 -19.08 4.71 5.56
N ALA A 39 -19.88 5.74 5.26
CA ALA A 39 -21.33 5.67 5.28
C ALA A 39 -21.90 4.85 4.11
N ASP A 40 -21.30 4.96 2.93
CA ASP A 40 -21.64 4.18 1.73
C ASP A 40 -20.37 3.63 1.07
N PRO A 41 -19.92 2.43 1.45
CA PRO A 41 -18.74 1.80 0.87
C PRO A 41 -18.84 1.60 -0.66
N TRP A 42 -20.06 1.46 -1.21
CA TRP A 42 -20.28 1.28 -2.65
C TRP A 42 -20.04 2.54 -3.47
N SER A 43 -19.97 3.70 -2.84
CA SER A 43 -19.49 4.93 -3.49
C SER A 43 -18.00 4.90 -3.84
N ASN A 44 -17.26 3.90 -3.34
CA ASN A 44 -15.85 3.68 -3.66
C ASN A 44 -15.71 2.78 -4.90
N PRO A 45 -15.16 3.27 -6.02
CA PRO A 45 -14.98 2.44 -7.21
C PRO A 45 -14.13 1.17 -6.97
N GLY A 46 -13.25 1.17 -5.98
CA GLY A 46 -12.47 0.00 -5.58
C GLY A 46 -13.32 -1.18 -5.08
N MET A 47 -14.58 -0.93 -4.69
CA MET A 47 -15.50 -1.99 -4.29
C MET A 47 -15.91 -2.90 -5.46
N LEU A 48 -15.89 -2.39 -6.70
CA LEU A 48 -16.12 -3.21 -7.89
C LEU A 48 -15.04 -4.29 -8.06
N ASP A 49 -13.77 -3.94 -7.73
CA ASP A 49 -12.69 -4.92 -7.73
C ASP A 49 -12.78 -5.89 -6.54
N ALA A 50 -13.24 -5.45 -5.37
CA ALA A 50 -13.49 -6.34 -4.23
C ALA A 50 -14.59 -7.39 -4.55
N ASP A 51 -15.69 -6.95 -5.14
CA ASP A 51 -16.79 -7.83 -5.57
C ASP A 51 -16.34 -8.82 -6.64
N ARG A 52 -15.64 -8.34 -7.67
CA ARG A 52 -15.02 -9.21 -8.68
C ARG A 52 -14.02 -10.20 -8.07
N GLY A 53 -13.23 -9.77 -7.08
CA GLY A 53 -12.30 -10.62 -6.36
C GLY A 53 -13.00 -11.74 -5.60
N GLU A 54 -14.16 -11.47 -4.99
CA GLU A 54 -15.00 -12.49 -4.36
C GLU A 54 -15.50 -13.52 -5.37
N ALA A 55 -15.97 -13.08 -6.53
CA ALA A 55 -16.39 -13.98 -7.60
C ALA A 55 -15.21 -14.85 -8.08
N LEU A 56 -14.04 -14.28 -8.31
CA LEU A 56 -12.82 -15.00 -8.70
C LEU A 56 -12.35 -16.00 -7.65
N TRP A 57 -12.51 -15.70 -6.37
CA TRP A 57 -12.15 -16.58 -5.25
C TRP A 57 -12.96 -17.87 -5.27
N LYS A 58 -14.26 -17.77 -5.53
CA LYS A 58 -15.21 -18.88 -5.56
C LYS A 58 -15.21 -19.64 -6.89
N GLN A 59 -14.79 -19.00 -7.98
CA GLN A 59 -14.85 -19.57 -9.31
C GLN A 59 -13.79 -20.67 -9.52
N ALA A 60 -14.24 -21.84 -10.01
CA ALA A 60 -13.34 -22.89 -10.48
C ALA A 60 -12.62 -22.41 -11.76
N ARG A 61 -11.28 -22.40 -11.74
CA ARG A 61 -10.44 -21.84 -12.81
C ARG A 61 -9.17 -22.68 -13.00
N GLY A 62 -8.48 -22.36 -14.10
CA GLY A 62 -7.19 -22.96 -14.43
C GLY A 62 -7.26 -24.41 -14.89
N PRO A 63 -6.11 -25.01 -15.25
CA PRO A 63 -6.02 -26.40 -15.74
C PRO A 63 -6.62 -27.43 -14.79
N LYS A 64 -6.58 -27.17 -13.47
CA LYS A 64 -7.12 -28.10 -12.45
C LYS A 64 -8.61 -27.87 -12.17
N ASN A 65 -9.26 -26.87 -12.82
CA ASN A 65 -10.66 -26.51 -12.61
C ASN A 65 -11.02 -26.39 -11.12
N ALA A 66 -10.21 -25.66 -10.34
CA ALA A 66 -10.36 -25.51 -8.89
C ALA A 66 -10.61 -24.05 -8.49
N SER A 67 -11.40 -23.84 -7.43
CA SER A 67 -11.55 -22.53 -6.81
C SER A 67 -10.38 -22.23 -5.86
N LEU A 68 -10.29 -20.98 -5.37
CA LEU A 68 -9.33 -20.59 -4.34
C LEU A 68 -9.85 -20.85 -2.92
N GLU A 69 -11.04 -21.43 -2.74
CA GLU A 69 -11.65 -21.70 -1.43
C GLU A 69 -10.85 -22.72 -0.59
N GLN A 70 -9.86 -23.40 -1.18
CA GLN A 70 -8.90 -24.24 -0.44
C GLN A 70 -7.57 -23.53 -0.16
N CYS A 71 -7.41 -22.27 -0.58
CA CYS A 71 -6.21 -21.49 -0.31
C CYS A 71 -6.14 -21.13 1.18
N ASP A 72 -5.08 -21.55 1.85
CA ASP A 72 -4.78 -21.17 3.22
C ASP A 72 -3.99 -19.85 3.22
N LEU A 73 -4.60 -18.79 3.70
CA LEU A 73 -3.97 -17.47 3.91
C LEU A 73 -3.34 -17.33 5.31
N GLY A 74 -3.15 -18.45 6.01
CA GLY A 74 -2.55 -18.49 7.35
C GLY A 74 -3.57 -18.65 8.48
N LYS A 75 -4.87 -18.78 8.15
CA LYS A 75 -5.97 -19.01 9.10
C LYS A 75 -6.68 -20.35 8.87
N GLY A 76 -6.12 -21.18 8.02
CA GLY A 76 -6.72 -22.42 7.51
C GLY A 76 -7.39 -22.22 6.15
N PRO A 77 -7.63 -23.32 5.40
CA PRO A 77 -8.18 -23.28 4.06
C PRO A 77 -9.48 -22.49 3.97
N GLY A 78 -9.57 -21.60 2.97
CA GLY A 78 -10.76 -20.83 2.64
C GLY A 78 -11.12 -19.67 3.58
N ARG A 79 -10.41 -19.51 4.68
CA ARG A 79 -10.70 -18.45 5.66
C ARG A 79 -10.02 -17.15 5.23
N VAL A 80 -10.84 -16.20 4.76
CA VAL A 80 -10.37 -14.89 4.27
C VAL A 80 -10.50 -13.78 5.32
N GLU A 81 -11.47 -13.90 6.24
CA GLU A 81 -11.76 -12.88 7.25
C GLU A 81 -10.57 -12.65 8.17
N GLY A 82 -10.08 -11.41 8.16
CA GLY A 82 -8.93 -10.99 8.97
C GLY A 82 -7.58 -11.58 8.55
N ALA A 83 -7.52 -12.34 7.44
CA ALA A 83 -6.27 -12.98 7.00
C ALA A 83 -5.21 -11.94 6.60
N PHE A 84 -5.61 -10.84 5.96
CA PHE A 84 -4.70 -9.79 5.55
C PHE A 84 -3.95 -9.15 6.73
N ALA A 85 -4.57 -9.12 7.91
CA ALA A 85 -3.98 -8.51 9.10
C ALA A 85 -2.69 -9.20 9.58
N GLU A 86 -2.52 -10.48 9.27
CA GLU A 86 -1.39 -11.30 9.71
C GLU A 86 -0.33 -11.53 8.62
N LEU A 87 -0.52 -10.94 7.45
CA LEU A 87 0.40 -11.04 6.32
C LEU A 87 1.34 -9.81 6.27
N PRO A 88 2.60 -9.99 5.82
CA PRO A 88 3.28 -11.23 5.42
C PRO A 88 3.57 -12.18 6.57
N ARG A 89 3.65 -13.49 6.28
CA ARG A 89 4.03 -14.51 7.25
C ARG A 89 4.74 -15.71 6.60
N TYR A 90 5.35 -16.56 7.40
CA TYR A 90 5.92 -17.81 6.93
C TYR A 90 4.82 -18.84 6.61
N PHE A 91 4.94 -19.50 5.46
CA PHE A 91 4.09 -20.60 5.03
C PHE A 91 4.91 -21.87 4.88
N ARG A 92 4.52 -22.89 5.64
CA ARG A 92 5.26 -24.17 5.66
C ARG A 92 5.22 -24.91 4.32
N ASP A 93 4.09 -24.86 3.61
CA ASP A 93 3.89 -25.50 2.31
C ASP A 93 4.71 -24.86 1.17
N ALA A 94 5.10 -23.62 1.34
CA ALA A 94 5.96 -22.89 0.42
C ALA A 94 7.42 -22.79 0.93
N ASP A 95 7.67 -23.14 2.17
CA ASP A 95 8.92 -22.95 2.91
C ASP A 95 9.51 -21.54 2.83
N ARG A 96 8.65 -20.52 2.75
CA ARG A 96 9.07 -19.12 2.63
C ARG A 96 8.04 -18.15 3.22
N VAL A 97 8.48 -16.93 3.46
CA VAL A 97 7.58 -15.83 3.82
C VAL A 97 6.90 -15.30 2.56
N LEU A 98 5.59 -15.14 2.62
CA LEU A 98 4.79 -14.59 1.53
C LEU A 98 3.88 -13.49 2.07
N ASP A 99 3.72 -12.41 1.32
CA ASP A 99 2.65 -11.47 1.50
C ASP A 99 1.35 -11.97 0.85
N LEU A 100 0.28 -11.19 0.91
CA LEU A 100 -0.99 -11.59 0.33
C LEU A 100 -0.88 -11.90 -1.16
N GLU A 101 -0.23 -11.03 -1.92
CA GLU A 101 -0.17 -11.12 -3.38
C GLU A 101 0.69 -12.32 -3.82
N ALA A 102 1.84 -12.53 -3.19
CA ALA A 102 2.68 -13.69 -3.45
C ALA A 102 2.00 -15.01 -3.02
N ARG A 103 1.20 -14.98 -1.93
CA ARG A 103 0.43 -16.16 -1.49
C ARG A 103 -0.72 -16.49 -2.44
N LEU A 104 -1.40 -15.49 -2.99
CA LEU A 104 -2.41 -15.70 -4.02
C LEU A 104 -1.81 -16.33 -5.28
N VAL A 105 -0.64 -15.86 -5.73
CA VAL A 105 0.09 -16.50 -6.84
C VAL A 105 0.39 -17.96 -6.53
N TRP A 106 0.91 -18.26 -5.33
CA TRP A 106 1.18 -19.64 -4.90
C TRP A 106 -0.08 -20.53 -4.94
N CYS A 107 -1.22 -20.02 -4.47
CA CYS A 107 -2.46 -20.76 -4.52
C CYS A 107 -2.97 -20.96 -5.96
N MET A 108 -2.82 -19.97 -6.83
CA MET A 108 -3.19 -20.12 -8.25
C MET A 108 -2.31 -21.16 -8.95
N GLU A 109 -1.01 -21.21 -8.63
CA GLU A 109 -0.10 -22.23 -9.15
C GLU A 109 -0.46 -23.65 -8.63
N THR A 110 -0.62 -23.77 -7.32
CA THR A 110 -0.75 -25.09 -6.68
C THR A 110 -2.16 -25.67 -6.73
N LEU A 111 -3.19 -24.85 -6.53
CA LEU A 111 -4.59 -25.30 -6.54
C LEU A 111 -5.20 -25.26 -7.94
N GLN A 112 -5.04 -24.17 -8.66
CA GLN A 112 -5.64 -23.99 -9.97
C GLN A 112 -4.79 -24.51 -11.14
N GLY A 113 -3.47 -24.67 -10.92
CA GLY A 113 -2.54 -25.23 -11.92
C GLY A 113 -2.10 -24.23 -12.98
N PHE A 114 -2.29 -22.94 -12.78
CA PHE A 114 -1.75 -21.92 -13.68
C PHE A 114 -0.23 -21.90 -13.65
N ALA A 115 0.40 -21.66 -14.79
CA ALA A 115 1.83 -21.39 -14.82
C ALA A 115 2.10 -19.99 -14.23
N ARG A 116 3.13 -19.86 -13.39
CA ARG A 116 3.51 -18.56 -12.79
C ARG A 116 3.69 -17.47 -13.85
N SER A 117 4.35 -17.82 -14.97
CA SER A 117 4.57 -16.90 -16.09
C SER A 117 3.28 -16.34 -16.71
N GLU A 118 2.18 -17.09 -16.64
CA GLU A 118 0.86 -16.60 -17.09
C GLU A 118 0.26 -15.65 -16.07
N ILE A 119 0.31 -16.02 -14.77
CA ILE A 119 -0.26 -15.23 -13.68
C ILE A 119 0.42 -13.84 -13.63
N VAL A 120 1.75 -13.82 -13.65
CA VAL A 120 2.55 -12.59 -13.49
C VAL A 120 2.90 -11.89 -14.81
N LYS A 121 2.32 -12.33 -15.94
CA LYS A 121 2.56 -11.71 -17.26
C LYS A 121 2.15 -10.24 -17.30
N ARG A 122 1.07 -9.90 -16.65
CA ARG A 122 0.57 -8.53 -16.44
C ARG A 122 0.01 -8.42 -15.02
N PRO A 123 0.88 -8.33 -14.00
CA PRO A 123 0.44 -8.37 -12.62
C PRO A 123 -0.26 -7.08 -12.18
N TYR A 124 -0.02 -5.99 -12.91
CA TYR A 124 -0.54 -4.66 -12.60
C TYR A 124 -1.48 -4.17 -13.68
N SER A 125 -2.57 -3.54 -13.27
CA SER A 125 -3.50 -2.82 -14.15
C SER A 125 -2.82 -1.58 -14.76
N LYS A 126 -3.35 -1.16 -15.90
CA LYS A 126 -2.97 0.11 -16.51
C LYS A 126 -3.96 1.19 -16.09
N ALA A 127 -3.54 2.45 -16.21
CA ALA A 127 -4.41 3.58 -15.95
C ALA A 127 -5.75 3.49 -16.71
N ASN A 128 -6.84 3.83 -16.03
CA ASN A 128 -8.21 3.76 -16.51
C ASN A 128 -8.68 2.35 -16.94
N GLN A 129 -8.17 1.32 -16.30
CA GLN A 129 -8.62 -0.06 -16.46
C GLN A 129 -9.03 -0.63 -15.10
N SER A 130 -9.91 -1.62 -15.11
CA SER A 130 -10.17 -2.42 -13.90
C SER A 130 -8.88 -3.08 -13.42
N GLY A 131 -8.79 -3.33 -12.14
CA GLY A 131 -7.69 -4.10 -11.55
C GLY A 131 -7.49 -5.44 -12.26
N THR A 132 -6.29 -6.01 -12.21
CA THR A 132 -6.04 -7.38 -12.67
C THR A 132 -6.77 -8.37 -11.76
N ASP A 133 -6.81 -9.65 -12.14
CA ASP A 133 -7.39 -10.69 -11.28
C ASP A 133 -6.66 -10.78 -9.92
N LEU A 134 -5.34 -10.58 -9.91
CA LEU A 134 -4.57 -10.55 -8.67
C LEU A 134 -4.94 -9.34 -7.79
N GLU A 135 -5.06 -8.17 -8.40
CA GLU A 135 -5.44 -6.95 -7.67
C GLU A 135 -6.87 -7.06 -7.13
N ALA A 136 -7.79 -7.65 -7.90
CA ALA A 136 -9.16 -7.89 -7.45
C ALA A 136 -9.21 -8.87 -6.27
N LEU A 137 -8.52 -10.02 -6.38
CA LEU A 137 -8.42 -11.01 -5.31
C LEU A 137 -7.78 -10.41 -4.04
N ALA A 138 -6.70 -9.65 -4.19
CA ALA A 138 -6.05 -8.99 -3.06
C ALA A 138 -6.97 -7.94 -2.41
N THR A 139 -7.74 -7.21 -3.21
CA THR A 139 -8.71 -6.22 -2.73
C THR A 139 -9.84 -6.89 -1.95
N TYR A 140 -10.36 -8.01 -2.44
CA TYR A 140 -11.37 -8.80 -1.73
C TYR A 140 -10.88 -9.27 -0.36
N VAL A 141 -9.70 -9.90 -0.29
CA VAL A 141 -9.16 -10.41 0.99
C VAL A 141 -8.87 -9.27 1.97
N ALA A 142 -8.34 -8.16 1.48
CA ALA A 142 -8.10 -6.98 2.32
C ALA A 142 -9.42 -6.38 2.83
N TYR A 143 -10.44 -6.26 1.97
CA TYR A 143 -11.78 -5.81 2.36
C TYR A 143 -12.41 -6.69 3.44
N LYS A 144 -12.29 -8.01 3.33
CA LYS A 144 -12.77 -8.99 4.34
C LYS A 144 -11.97 -8.91 5.66
N SER A 145 -10.91 -8.12 5.69
CA SER A 145 -10.10 -7.88 6.89
C SER A 145 -10.34 -6.49 7.49
N ASN A 146 -11.27 -5.69 6.97
CA ASN A 146 -11.57 -4.36 7.48
C ASN A 146 -11.97 -4.39 8.95
N GLY A 147 -11.46 -3.43 9.72
CA GLY A 147 -11.63 -3.33 11.17
C GLY A 147 -10.66 -4.21 11.97
N ALA A 148 -9.94 -5.12 11.34
CA ALA A 148 -8.82 -5.80 12.00
C ALA A 148 -7.59 -4.88 12.09
N LYS A 149 -6.70 -5.18 13.02
CA LYS A 149 -5.43 -4.46 13.19
C LYS A 149 -4.26 -5.28 12.67
N PHE A 150 -3.32 -4.64 12.00
CA PHE A 150 -2.10 -5.34 11.57
C PHE A 150 -1.38 -5.99 12.75
N ALA A 151 -1.13 -7.28 12.62
CA ALA A 151 -0.42 -8.10 13.58
C ALA A 151 0.52 -9.10 12.88
N PRO A 152 1.52 -8.61 12.09
CA PRO A 152 2.42 -9.50 11.38
C PRO A 152 3.16 -10.41 12.36
N SER A 153 3.29 -11.69 12.01
CA SER A 153 4.04 -12.65 12.79
C SER A 153 5.54 -12.38 12.68
N LEU A 154 6.27 -12.56 13.78
CA LEU A 154 7.73 -12.61 13.84
C LEU A 154 8.20 -13.83 14.65
N GLY A 155 7.35 -14.86 14.72
CA GLY A 155 7.62 -16.08 15.47
C GLY A 155 8.65 -17.01 14.79
N HIS A 156 8.67 -17.00 13.46
CA HIS A 156 9.59 -17.83 12.67
C HIS A 156 10.89 -17.08 12.32
N ALA A 157 12.03 -17.79 12.26
CA ALA A 157 13.32 -17.18 11.94
C ALA A 157 13.32 -16.47 10.58
N LYS A 158 12.74 -17.10 9.54
CA LYS A 158 12.62 -16.50 8.20
C LYS A 158 11.79 -15.21 8.18
N GLU A 159 10.82 -15.03 9.08
CA GLU A 159 10.05 -13.78 9.18
C GLU A 159 10.93 -12.62 9.67
N LYS A 160 11.81 -12.91 10.65
CA LYS A 160 12.77 -11.91 11.15
C LYS A 160 13.83 -11.55 10.10
N GLU A 161 14.32 -12.56 9.34
CA GLU A 161 15.26 -12.34 8.24
C GLU A 161 14.64 -11.49 7.12
N VAL A 162 13.39 -11.77 6.74
CA VAL A 162 12.66 -11.01 5.72
C VAL A 162 12.36 -9.59 6.20
N LEU A 163 12.03 -9.40 7.49
CA LEU A 163 11.87 -8.06 8.06
C LEU A 163 13.19 -7.26 8.01
N ALA A 164 14.30 -7.86 8.41
CA ALA A 164 15.61 -7.21 8.37
C ALA A 164 16.04 -6.88 6.93
N LEU A 165 15.76 -7.76 5.97
CA LEU A 165 15.96 -7.48 4.55
C LEU A 165 15.10 -6.29 4.09
N GLY A 166 13.81 -6.24 4.49
CA GLY A 166 12.89 -5.16 4.14
C GLY A 166 13.37 -3.81 4.68
N GLU A 167 13.85 -3.78 5.93
CA GLU A 167 14.46 -2.60 6.52
C GLU A 167 15.69 -2.15 5.74
N ALA A 168 16.62 -3.08 5.47
CA ALA A 168 17.82 -2.78 4.70
C ALA A 168 17.49 -2.22 3.30
N LEU A 169 16.49 -2.79 2.62
CA LEU A 169 16.02 -2.33 1.30
C LEU A 169 15.36 -0.94 1.38
N PHE A 170 14.61 -0.65 2.44
CA PHE A 170 13.95 0.64 2.63
C PHE A 170 14.96 1.80 2.73
N PHE A 171 16.11 1.57 3.35
CA PHE A 171 17.17 2.56 3.51
C PHE A 171 18.23 2.51 2.40
N ARG A 172 18.25 1.45 1.58
CA ARG A 172 19.26 1.27 0.54
C ARG A 172 19.09 2.29 -0.58
N ARG A 173 20.13 3.13 -0.77
CA ARG A 173 20.23 4.03 -1.91
C ARG A 173 20.61 3.27 -3.16
N GLN A 174 19.92 3.56 -4.27
CA GLN A 174 20.11 2.84 -5.53
C GLN A 174 19.58 3.65 -6.71
N GLY A 175 19.88 3.14 -7.92
CA GLY A 175 19.49 3.78 -9.19
C GLY A 175 20.32 5.02 -9.52
N PRO A 176 20.13 5.59 -10.72
CA PRO A 176 20.95 6.71 -11.21
C PRO A 176 20.74 8.01 -10.42
N MET A 177 19.63 8.14 -9.69
CA MET A 177 19.34 9.31 -8.85
C MET A 177 19.75 9.09 -7.39
N ASP A 178 20.35 7.95 -7.06
CA ASP A 178 20.79 7.59 -5.72
C ASP A 178 19.67 7.77 -4.65
N PHE A 179 18.46 7.23 -4.92
CA PHE A 179 17.33 7.29 -4.01
C PHE A 179 17.15 5.99 -3.22
N ALA A 180 16.58 6.15 -2.03
CA ALA A 180 16.01 5.08 -1.21
C ALA A 180 14.53 5.37 -0.95
N CYS A 181 13.76 4.39 -0.46
CA CYS A 181 12.40 4.66 0.04
C CYS A 181 12.45 5.72 1.15
N ALA A 182 13.44 5.64 2.05
CA ALA A 182 13.69 6.59 3.11
C ALA A 182 13.99 8.02 2.62
N THR A 183 14.48 8.21 1.40
CA THR A 183 14.69 9.57 0.84
C THR A 183 13.39 10.37 0.81
N CYS A 184 12.27 9.70 0.54
CA CYS A 184 10.93 10.30 0.49
C CYS A 184 10.10 10.02 1.75
N HIS A 185 10.28 8.85 2.38
CA HIS A 185 9.45 8.35 3.48
C HIS A 185 10.18 8.28 4.83
N GLY A 186 11.39 8.81 4.91
CA GLY A 186 12.25 8.75 6.10
C GLY A 186 12.26 10.03 6.95
N ASP A 187 11.39 10.99 6.66
CA ASP A 187 11.32 12.26 7.39
C ASP A 187 9.95 12.91 7.21
N THR A 188 9.59 13.83 8.11
CA THR A 188 8.33 14.59 8.04
C THR A 188 8.35 15.68 6.97
N GLY A 189 7.19 16.07 6.47
CA GLY A 189 7.01 17.20 5.55
C GLY A 189 7.54 16.97 4.13
N LYS A 190 7.99 15.77 3.80
CA LYS A 190 8.38 15.43 2.43
C LYS A 190 7.18 15.48 1.49
N ARG A 191 7.41 15.93 0.27
CA ARG A 191 6.38 16.06 -0.75
C ARG A 191 6.89 15.60 -2.11
N ILE A 192 5.99 15.03 -2.89
CA ILE A 192 6.21 14.82 -4.31
C ILE A 192 5.07 15.49 -5.08
N ARG A 193 5.42 16.39 -6.02
CA ARG A 193 4.45 17.25 -6.68
C ARG A 193 3.60 18.01 -5.63
N LEU A 194 2.28 17.86 -5.65
CA LEU A 194 1.35 18.51 -4.69
C LEU A 194 0.93 17.59 -3.53
N GLN A 195 1.54 16.41 -3.40
CA GLN A 195 1.15 15.43 -2.37
C GLN A 195 2.19 15.38 -1.24
N GLY A 196 1.70 15.45 0.00
CA GLY A 196 2.47 15.06 1.17
C GLY A 196 2.79 13.56 1.13
N LEU A 197 3.97 13.21 1.59
CA LEU A 197 4.40 11.82 1.70
C LEU A 197 4.40 11.41 3.17
N PRO A 198 3.89 10.22 3.52
CA PRO A 198 3.87 9.78 4.91
C PRO A 198 5.29 9.48 5.39
N TYR A 199 5.57 9.83 6.62
CA TYR A 199 6.80 9.47 7.32
C TYR A 199 6.67 8.04 7.86
N ILE A 200 7.03 7.05 7.06
CA ILE A 200 6.79 5.62 7.35
C ILE A 200 7.57 5.11 8.58
N ILE A 201 8.72 5.72 8.89
CA ILE A 201 9.52 5.33 10.07
C ILE A 201 8.78 5.70 11.37
N LYS A 202 7.85 6.66 11.32
CA LYS A 202 7.02 7.05 12.44
C LYS A 202 5.76 6.18 12.49
N PRO A 203 5.61 5.30 13.52
CA PRO A 203 4.53 4.30 13.55
C PRO A 203 3.12 4.91 13.43
N GLU A 204 2.87 6.08 13.98
CA GLU A 204 1.56 6.74 13.91
C GLU A 204 1.18 7.07 12.46
N GLU A 205 2.12 7.59 11.67
CA GLU A 205 1.90 7.92 10.27
C GLU A 205 1.83 6.65 9.40
N ALA A 206 2.65 5.64 9.70
CA ALA A 206 2.56 4.34 9.01
C ALA A 206 1.19 3.68 9.24
N ARG A 207 0.68 3.66 10.49
CA ARG A 207 -0.65 3.12 10.83
C ARG A 207 -1.77 3.83 10.09
N ALA A 208 -1.66 5.13 9.88
CA ALA A 208 -2.68 5.93 9.21
C ALA A 208 -2.80 5.64 7.70
N VAL A 209 -1.75 5.09 7.06
CA VAL A 209 -1.71 5.01 5.59
C VAL A 209 -1.53 3.60 5.04
N ILE A 210 -0.88 2.68 5.75
CA ILE A 210 -0.57 1.34 5.20
C ILE A 210 -1.83 0.48 5.16
N GLY A 211 -2.72 0.56 6.15
CA GLY A 211 -3.97 -0.20 6.21
C GLY A 211 -5.03 0.22 5.18
N GLU A 212 -4.77 1.29 4.44
CA GLU A 212 -5.63 1.78 3.38
C GLU A 212 -5.35 1.12 2.00
N TRP A 213 -4.35 0.24 1.90
CA TRP A 213 -4.01 -0.50 0.68
C TRP A 213 -4.54 -1.95 0.75
N PRO A 214 -5.06 -2.48 -0.39
CA PRO A 214 -5.25 -1.88 -1.73
C PRO A 214 -6.08 -0.60 -1.72
N ALA A 215 -5.83 0.29 -2.70
CA ALA A 215 -6.53 1.56 -2.79
C ALA A 215 -6.90 1.91 -4.23
N TYR A 216 -8.09 2.49 -4.43
CA TYR A 216 -8.43 3.10 -5.71
C TYR A 216 -7.67 4.40 -5.86
N ARG A 217 -6.81 4.48 -6.87
CA ARG A 217 -6.00 5.64 -7.20
C ARG A 217 -6.73 6.51 -8.22
N VAL A 218 -7.30 7.63 -7.77
CA VAL A 218 -8.09 8.55 -8.64
C VAL A 218 -7.26 9.03 -9.83
N SER A 219 -5.99 9.36 -9.64
CA SER A 219 -5.09 9.81 -10.71
C SER A 219 -4.75 8.71 -11.73
N GLN A 220 -5.00 7.45 -11.40
CA GLN A 220 -4.77 6.29 -12.27
C GLN A 220 -6.08 5.67 -12.76
N GLY A 221 -7.21 5.97 -12.11
CA GLY A 221 -8.51 5.37 -12.45
C GLY A 221 -8.56 3.86 -12.25
N THR A 222 -7.79 3.32 -11.31
CA THR A 222 -7.69 1.88 -11.04
C THR A 222 -7.33 1.59 -9.59
N VAL A 223 -7.60 0.37 -9.14
CA VAL A 223 -7.10 -0.14 -7.87
C VAL A 223 -5.60 -0.48 -8.00
N MET A 224 -4.84 -0.11 -6.99
CA MET A 224 -3.44 -0.51 -6.84
C MET A 224 -3.26 -1.26 -5.51
N THR A 225 -2.53 -2.36 -5.57
CA THR A 225 -2.09 -3.12 -4.38
C THR A 225 -0.81 -2.53 -3.80
N MET A 226 -0.31 -3.08 -2.70
CA MET A 226 0.95 -2.65 -2.12
C MET A 226 2.14 -2.94 -3.04
N GLN A 227 2.19 -4.13 -3.66
CA GLN A 227 3.27 -4.44 -4.62
C GLN A 227 3.21 -3.56 -5.87
N HIS A 228 1.99 -3.27 -6.38
CA HIS A 228 1.82 -2.31 -7.48
C HIS A 228 2.36 -0.92 -7.07
N ARG A 229 2.04 -0.46 -5.84
CA ARG A 229 2.54 0.83 -5.35
C ARG A 229 4.05 0.86 -5.19
N ILE A 230 4.67 -0.23 -4.73
CA ILE A 230 6.13 -0.37 -4.66
C ILE A 230 6.72 -0.31 -6.07
N ALA A 231 6.19 -1.07 -7.02
CA ALA A 231 6.65 -1.08 -8.41
C ALA A 231 6.54 0.30 -9.07
N ASP A 232 5.43 1.02 -8.83
CA ASP A 232 5.22 2.40 -9.30
C ASP A 232 6.28 3.36 -8.73
N CYS A 233 6.62 3.25 -7.43
CA CYS A 233 7.71 4.03 -6.84
C CYS A 233 9.06 3.70 -7.47
N TYR A 234 9.37 2.41 -7.68
CA TYR A 234 10.60 1.98 -8.35
C TYR A 234 10.70 2.57 -9.75
N TRP A 235 9.63 2.52 -10.53
CA TRP A 235 9.58 3.11 -11.87
C TRP A 235 9.75 4.63 -11.84
N GLN A 236 9.03 5.35 -10.98
CA GLN A 236 9.10 6.80 -10.89
C GLN A 236 10.48 7.29 -10.46
N MET A 237 11.15 6.58 -9.56
CA MET A 237 12.47 6.92 -9.03
C MET A 237 13.61 6.33 -9.85
N ARG A 238 13.31 5.68 -11.00
CA ARG A 238 14.30 5.03 -11.87
C ARG A 238 15.17 4.01 -11.12
N LEU A 239 14.59 3.34 -10.12
CA LEU A 239 15.24 2.23 -9.45
C LEU A 239 15.23 0.99 -10.33
N PRO A 240 16.15 0.02 -10.14
CA PRO A 240 16.10 -1.26 -10.84
C PRO A 240 14.74 -1.94 -10.60
N LEU A 241 14.03 -2.29 -11.68
CA LEU A 241 12.72 -2.95 -11.55
C LEU A 241 12.86 -4.28 -10.83
N VAL A 242 11.86 -4.59 -10.03
CA VAL A 242 11.76 -5.83 -9.25
C VAL A 242 10.60 -6.69 -9.76
N ASP A 243 10.80 -8.00 -9.76
CA ASP A 243 9.76 -8.93 -10.18
C ASP A 243 8.61 -8.97 -9.18
N TYR A 244 7.41 -9.19 -9.70
CA TYR A 244 6.21 -9.37 -8.88
C TYR A 244 6.32 -10.60 -7.98
N GLY A 245 5.97 -10.44 -6.71
CA GLY A 245 6.05 -11.50 -5.71
C GLY A 245 7.48 -11.97 -5.43
N SER A 246 8.49 -11.14 -5.73
CA SER A 246 9.89 -11.42 -5.40
C SER A 246 10.17 -11.23 -3.91
N ASP A 247 11.30 -11.77 -3.45
CA ASP A 247 11.73 -11.57 -2.06
C ASP A 247 11.90 -10.08 -1.71
N VAL A 248 12.25 -9.25 -2.68
CA VAL A 248 12.36 -7.78 -2.52
C VAL A 248 11.00 -7.16 -2.21
N THR A 249 9.97 -7.47 -3.00
CA THR A 249 8.62 -6.89 -2.79
C THR A 249 7.99 -7.42 -1.52
N VAL A 250 8.15 -8.70 -1.21
CA VAL A 250 7.65 -9.32 0.02
C VAL A 250 8.36 -8.73 1.26
N ALA A 251 9.68 -8.53 1.19
CA ALA A 251 10.45 -7.96 2.30
C ALA A 251 10.08 -6.50 2.56
N LEU A 252 9.94 -5.69 1.51
CA LEU A 252 9.46 -4.31 1.65
C LEU A 252 8.05 -4.27 2.24
N THR A 253 7.13 -5.14 1.77
CA THR A 253 5.78 -5.24 2.33
C THR A 253 5.82 -5.63 3.81
N MET A 254 6.68 -6.59 4.20
CA MET A 254 6.88 -6.98 5.60
C MET A 254 7.33 -5.80 6.46
N TYR A 255 8.30 -5.03 6.00
CA TYR A 255 8.78 -3.85 6.71
C TYR A 255 7.67 -2.80 6.87
N LEU A 256 6.95 -2.46 5.79
CA LEU A 256 5.87 -1.48 5.81
C LEU A 256 4.74 -1.89 6.77
N VAL A 257 4.30 -3.16 6.70
CA VAL A 257 3.26 -3.69 7.60
C VAL A 257 3.73 -3.74 9.05
N ASN A 258 5.02 -4.06 9.29
CA ASN A 258 5.57 -4.04 10.65
C ASN A 258 5.62 -2.62 11.23
N GLN A 259 5.95 -1.59 10.43
CA GLN A 259 5.85 -0.18 10.85
C GLN A 259 4.40 0.22 11.20
N ALA A 260 3.44 -0.35 10.49
CA ALA A 260 2.00 -0.13 10.71
C ALA A 260 1.36 -1.05 11.75
N LYS A 261 2.14 -1.86 12.47
CA LYS A 261 1.61 -2.80 13.48
C LYS A 261 0.67 -2.12 14.46
N GLY A 262 -0.52 -2.71 14.65
CA GLY A 262 -1.59 -2.16 15.47
C GLY A 262 -2.47 -1.11 14.78
N GLY A 263 -2.16 -0.73 13.54
CA GLY A 263 -3.01 0.14 12.71
C GLY A 263 -4.22 -0.61 12.14
N ASP A 264 -5.31 0.12 11.94
CA ASP A 264 -6.54 -0.43 11.41
C ASP A 264 -6.45 -0.67 9.89
N ILE A 265 -7.10 -1.74 9.42
CA ILE A 265 -7.29 -2.02 8.00
C ILE A 265 -8.60 -1.37 7.55
N SER A 266 -8.54 -0.61 6.47
CA SER A 266 -9.69 0.09 5.86
C SER A 266 -9.57 0.10 4.32
N ALA A 267 -9.40 -1.08 3.74
CA ALA A 267 -9.25 -1.28 2.29
C ALA A 267 -10.57 -1.72 1.64
N PRO A 268 -10.79 -1.39 0.35
CA PRO A 268 -10.00 -0.45 -0.42
C PRO A 268 -10.27 1.00 0.01
N ALA A 269 -9.23 1.80 0.14
CA ALA A 269 -9.40 3.23 0.34
C ALA A 269 -9.43 3.98 -1.01
N ILE A 270 -9.71 5.30 -0.97
CA ILE A 270 -9.51 6.18 -2.12
C ILE A 270 -8.28 7.03 -1.86
N LYS A 271 -7.38 7.05 -2.83
CA LYS A 271 -6.15 7.87 -2.81
C LYS A 271 -6.02 8.67 -4.11
N ARG A 272 -5.43 9.85 -3.98
CA ARG A 272 -5.16 10.72 -5.13
C ARG A 272 -4.14 10.14 -6.10
#